data_40accc5760d8c3897d11707010c3e001
#
_entry.id   40accc5760d8c3897d11707010c3e001
#
_cell.length_a   1.000
_cell.length_b   1.000
_cell.length_c   1.000
_cell.angle_alpha   90.00
_cell.angle_beta   90.00
_cell.angle_gamma   90.00
#
_symmetry.space_group_name_H-M   'P 1'
#
loop_
_entity.id
_entity.type
_entity.pdbx_description
1 polymer ?
#
loop_
_entity_poly.entity_id
_entity_poly.type
_entity_poly.pdbx_seq_one_letter_code
_entity_poly.pdbx_strand_id
1 'polypeptide(L)'
;IKDNMPSKHSKYSPSSAERWFACPGSIKLSEGIEREPVGRPALVGTFIHNMAEMLMKGHLDGVTLEDYWLGKSETVEDVKIYADQEMIDCAKFYVDYIEKRSEELKAKPLIEEQVSIEEINAECWGTADAIIFNKEIIEVVDLKTGTWPVSPEHNLQMSIYALGALSRYGNENMKVVMTIVQPRSKQSVRSWETTAENLVDWGFSKLKDALDACEAETPNYAFGEQCRFCPAKRVCAVSYTHLRAHETPCH
;
A
#
# COMPACT_ATOMS: atom_id res chain seq x y z
N ILE A 1 29.24 -14.63 11.07
CA ILE A 1 27.82 -14.96 10.90
C ILE A 1 27.14 -13.60 10.89
N LYS A 2 26.83 -13.05 9.68
CA LYS A 2 26.01 -11.87 9.57
C LYS A 2 24.56 -12.31 9.81
N ASP A 3 23.97 -11.85 10.90
CA ASP A 3 22.55 -11.99 11.17
C ASP A 3 21.78 -11.42 9.98
N ASN A 4 21.12 -12.30 9.25
CA ASN A 4 20.18 -11.96 8.19
C ASN A 4 18.89 -11.46 8.87
N MET A 5 18.89 -10.23 9.40
CA MET A 5 17.63 -9.58 9.72
C MET A 5 16.89 -9.35 8.38
N PRO A 6 15.63 -9.79 8.26
CA PRO A 6 14.88 -9.54 7.05
C PRO A 6 14.88 -8.04 6.76
N SER A 7 15.09 -7.67 5.51
CA SER A 7 15.08 -6.27 5.10
C SER A 7 13.76 -5.64 5.53
N LYS A 8 13.80 -4.46 6.13
CA LYS A 8 12.62 -3.73 6.63
C LYS A 8 11.59 -3.44 5.53
N HIS A 9 11.97 -3.64 4.28
CA HIS A 9 11.14 -3.40 3.09
C HIS A 9 11.33 -4.52 2.06
N SER A 10 10.21 -4.95 1.49
CA SER A 10 10.15 -5.87 0.36
C SER A 10 10.82 -5.26 -0.88
N LYS A 11 11.56 -6.08 -1.64
CA LYS A 11 12.14 -5.68 -2.92
C LYS A 11 11.04 -5.29 -3.91
N TYR A 12 9.99 -6.08 -3.99
CA TYR A 12 8.80 -5.86 -4.82
C TYR A 12 7.62 -5.41 -3.96
N SER A 13 7.80 -4.28 -3.26
CA SER A 13 6.76 -3.73 -2.38
C SER A 13 5.44 -3.49 -3.13
N PRO A 14 4.31 -4.00 -2.62
CA PRO A 14 2.99 -3.75 -3.21
C PRO A 14 2.66 -2.27 -3.35
N SER A 15 3.05 -1.43 -2.40
CA SER A 15 2.83 0.03 -2.45
C SER A 15 3.58 0.74 -3.58
N SER A 16 4.58 0.09 -4.18
CA SER A 16 5.31 0.60 -5.35
C SER A 16 5.03 -0.18 -6.64
N ALA A 17 4.00 -1.03 -6.64
CA ALA A 17 3.70 -1.93 -7.76
C ALA A 17 3.45 -1.18 -9.08
N GLU A 18 2.71 -0.07 -9.03
CA GLU A 18 2.51 0.78 -10.21
C GLU A 18 3.83 1.20 -10.88
N ARG A 19 4.87 1.44 -10.08
CA ARG A 19 6.17 1.81 -10.60
C ARG A 19 6.89 0.65 -11.28
N TRP A 20 7.02 -0.49 -10.61
CA TRP A 20 7.82 -1.58 -11.16
C TRP A 20 7.06 -2.40 -12.21
N PHE A 21 5.74 -2.39 -12.23
CA PHE A 21 4.95 -2.89 -13.36
C PHE A 21 5.19 -2.04 -14.62
N ALA A 22 5.13 -0.71 -14.48
CA ALA A 22 5.30 0.19 -15.62
C ALA A 22 6.76 0.33 -16.06
N CYS A 23 7.71 0.18 -15.14
CA CYS A 23 9.15 0.33 -15.40
C CYS A 23 9.95 -0.72 -14.63
N PRO A 24 10.07 -1.95 -15.15
CA PRO A 24 10.79 -3.05 -14.49
C PRO A 24 12.22 -2.68 -14.07
N GLY A 25 12.95 -1.96 -14.92
CA GLY A 25 14.31 -1.49 -14.63
C GLY A 25 14.42 -0.54 -13.44
N SER A 26 13.30 0.02 -12.96
CA SER A 26 13.29 0.91 -11.80
C SER A 26 13.73 0.20 -10.52
N ILE A 27 13.52 -1.11 -10.38
CA ILE A 27 13.98 -1.89 -9.23
C ILE A 27 15.51 -1.89 -9.20
N LYS A 28 16.13 -2.41 -10.25
CA LYS A 28 17.61 -2.52 -10.36
C LYS A 28 18.30 -1.16 -10.27
N LEU A 29 17.74 -0.14 -10.90
CA LEU A 29 18.32 1.20 -10.89
C LEU A 29 18.21 1.89 -9.52
N SER A 30 17.24 1.51 -8.70
CA SER A 30 17.04 2.06 -7.35
C SER A 30 17.87 1.34 -6.28
N GLU A 31 18.54 0.24 -6.60
CA GLU A 31 19.40 -0.46 -5.65
C GLU A 31 20.55 0.45 -5.22
N GLY A 32 20.73 0.58 -3.90
CA GLY A 32 21.78 1.41 -3.31
C GLY A 32 21.54 2.93 -3.37
N ILE A 33 20.41 3.37 -3.93
CA ILE A 33 20.02 4.79 -3.90
C ILE A 33 19.35 5.08 -2.57
N GLU A 34 19.90 6.05 -1.83
CA GLU A 34 19.27 6.58 -0.64
C GLU A 34 17.91 7.23 -0.99
N ARG A 35 16.86 6.84 -0.27
CA ARG A 35 15.53 7.41 -0.50
C ARG A 35 15.50 8.87 -0.07
N GLU A 36 14.90 9.72 -0.87
CA GLU A 36 14.63 11.09 -0.46
C GLU A 36 13.73 11.10 0.78
N PRO A 37 13.90 12.08 1.68
CA PRO A 37 13.02 12.23 2.83
C PRO A 37 11.56 12.27 2.41
N VAL A 38 10.74 11.56 3.14
CA VAL A 38 9.30 11.48 2.88
C VAL A 38 8.65 12.85 3.12
N GLY A 39 7.82 13.29 2.21
CA GLY A 39 7.13 14.57 2.34
C GLY A 39 6.12 14.58 3.48
N ARG A 40 5.91 15.76 4.11
CA ARG A 40 4.98 15.92 5.23
C ARG A 40 3.60 15.27 5.05
N PRO A 41 2.93 15.31 3.87
CA PRO A 41 1.64 14.64 3.69
C PRO A 41 1.69 13.12 3.93
N ALA A 42 2.77 12.44 3.53
CA ALA A 42 2.92 11.01 3.75
C ALA A 42 3.23 10.70 5.22
N LEU A 43 4.01 11.54 5.91
CA LEU A 43 4.26 11.41 7.36
C LEU A 43 2.96 11.58 8.17
N VAL A 44 2.11 12.54 7.78
CA VAL A 44 0.75 12.70 8.35
C VAL A 44 -0.07 11.43 8.10
N GLY A 45 0.02 10.87 6.90
CA GLY A 45 -0.62 9.59 6.58
C GLY A 45 -0.18 8.48 7.53
N THR A 46 1.12 8.29 7.70
CA THR A 46 1.67 7.30 8.64
C THR A 46 1.14 7.51 10.06
N PHE A 47 1.06 8.76 10.51
CA PHE A 47 0.53 9.05 11.85
C PHE A 47 -0.96 8.69 11.98
N ILE A 48 -1.77 8.95 10.96
CA ILE A 48 -3.19 8.55 10.96
C ILE A 48 -3.34 7.03 11.00
N HIS A 49 -2.51 6.27 10.27
CA HIS A 49 -2.48 4.80 10.34
C HIS A 49 -2.13 4.33 11.76
N ASN A 50 -1.10 4.93 12.38
CA ASN A 50 -0.73 4.59 13.77
C ASN A 50 -1.89 4.84 14.76
N MET A 51 -2.62 5.95 14.62
CA MET A 51 -3.81 6.24 15.44
C MET A 51 -4.90 5.18 15.28
N ALA A 52 -5.20 4.79 14.04
CA ALA A 52 -6.19 3.77 13.73
C ALA A 52 -5.76 2.40 14.28
N GLU A 53 -4.51 2.01 14.11
CA GLU A 53 -3.94 0.78 14.66
C GLU A 53 -4.04 0.74 16.18
N MET A 54 -3.65 1.82 16.88
CA MET A 54 -3.74 1.92 18.34
C MET A 54 -5.16 1.70 18.83
N LEU A 55 -6.15 2.30 18.15
CA LEU A 55 -7.57 2.16 18.53
C LEU A 55 -8.05 0.71 18.32
N MET A 56 -7.77 0.12 17.14
CA MET A 56 -8.20 -1.24 16.81
C MET A 56 -7.52 -2.33 17.65
N LYS A 57 -6.27 -2.10 18.08
CA LYS A 57 -5.54 -3.03 18.97
C LYS A 57 -5.83 -2.81 20.45
N GLY A 58 -6.69 -1.83 20.79
CA GLY A 58 -7.08 -1.57 22.18
C GLY A 58 -5.96 -0.98 23.06
N HIS A 59 -4.98 -0.30 22.47
CA HIS A 59 -3.84 0.26 23.19
C HIS A 59 -4.16 1.55 23.99
N LEU A 60 -5.42 2.00 23.95
CA LEU A 60 -5.84 3.27 24.57
C LEU A 60 -6.43 3.11 25.98
N ASP A 61 -6.57 1.88 26.49
CA ASP A 61 -7.08 1.59 27.86
C ASP A 61 -8.37 2.37 28.23
N GLY A 62 -9.27 2.54 27.25
CA GLY A 62 -10.54 3.26 27.43
C GLY A 62 -10.44 4.79 27.28
N VAL A 63 -9.28 5.33 26.94
CA VAL A 63 -9.10 6.75 26.60
C VAL A 63 -9.50 6.97 25.15
N THR A 64 -10.15 8.10 24.83
CA THR A 64 -10.48 8.45 23.45
C THR A 64 -9.25 8.91 22.67
N LEU A 65 -9.29 8.85 21.32
CA LEU A 65 -8.20 9.39 20.49
C LEU A 65 -8.03 10.90 20.73
N GLU A 66 -9.12 11.62 20.95
CA GLU A 66 -9.10 13.05 21.26
C GLU A 66 -8.33 13.34 22.56
N ASP A 67 -8.67 12.65 23.65
CA ASP A 67 -8.00 12.83 24.94
C ASP A 67 -6.54 12.39 24.91
N TYR A 68 -6.25 11.38 24.10
CA TYR A 68 -4.90 10.84 23.97
C TYR A 68 -4.01 11.70 23.08
N TRP A 69 -4.49 12.16 21.91
CA TRP A 69 -3.66 12.78 20.87
C TRP A 69 -3.91 14.27 20.62
N LEU A 70 -5.13 14.80 20.81
CA LEU A 70 -5.45 16.17 20.39
C LEU A 70 -4.46 17.19 20.98
N GLY A 71 -3.80 17.95 20.12
CA GLY A 71 -2.78 18.92 20.49
C GLY A 71 -1.43 18.34 20.92
N LYS A 72 -1.29 17.01 20.94
CA LYS A 72 -0.01 16.33 21.18
C LYS A 72 0.67 16.02 19.85
N SER A 73 1.88 15.50 19.91
CA SER A 73 2.69 15.20 18.72
C SER A 73 3.38 13.87 18.83
N GLU A 74 3.61 13.27 17.67
CA GLU A 74 4.48 12.12 17.49
C GLU A 74 5.64 12.48 16.55
N THR A 75 6.77 11.81 16.71
CA THR A 75 7.89 11.93 15.79
C THR A 75 7.84 10.78 14.80
N VAL A 76 7.57 11.10 13.53
CA VAL A 76 7.51 10.16 12.41
C VAL A 76 8.69 10.46 11.49
N GLU A 77 9.60 9.48 11.29
CA GLU A 77 10.83 9.66 10.51
C GLU A 77 11.58 10.96 10.82
N ASP A 78 11.86 11.21 12.11
CA ASP A 78 12.55 12.40 12.64
C ASP A 78 11.80 13.73 12.46
N VAL A 79 10.57 13.71 11.95
CA VAL A 79 9.71 14.90 11.83
C VAL A 79 8.61 14.89 12.88
N LYS A 80 8.51 15.98 13.63
CA LYS A 80 7.46 16.16 14.63
C LYS A 80 6.14 16.55 13.96
N ILE A 81 5.12 15.69 14.13
CA ILE A 81 3.76 15.90 13.62
C ILE A 81 2.83 16.11 14.80
N TYR A 82 2.07 17.20 14.79
CA TYR A 82 1.05 17.48 15.80
C TYR A 82 -0.29 16.93 15.32
N ALA A 83 -0.97 16.21 16.20
CA ALA A 83 -2.31 15.69 15.95
C ALA A 83 -3.32 16.84 15.96
N ASP A 84 -4.17 16.87 14.96
CA ASP A 84 -5.36 17.72 14.88
C ASP A 84 -6.65 16.91 14.79
N GLN A 85 -7.78 17.58 14.86
CA GLN A 85 -9.08 16.92 14.84
C GLN A 85 -9.33 16.18 13.51
N GLU A 86 -8.90 16.73 12.40
CA GLU A 86 -9.07 16.11 11.08
C GLU A 86 -8.35 14.76 10.98
N MET A 87 -7.13 14.66 11.53
CA MET A 87 -6.38 13.40 11.58
C MET A 87 -7.11 12.36 12.42
N ILE A 88 -7.61 12.78 13.58
CA ILE A 88 -8.38 11.92 14.48
C ILE A 88 -9.67 11.43 13.82
N ASP A 89 -10.40 12.33 13.18
CA ASP A 89 -11.64 12.01 12.46
C ASP A 89 -11.38 11.02 11.30
N CYS A 90 -10.26 11.17 10.58
CA CYS A 90 -9.86 10.21 9.55
C CYS A 90 -9.60 8.82 10.12
N ALA A 91 -8.87 8.72 11.24
CA ALA A 91 -8.59 7.44 11.88
C ALA A 91 -9.87 6.77 12.39
N LYS A 92 -10.75 7.53 13.04
CA LYS A 92 -12.05 7.03 13.55
C LYS A 92 -12.94 6.55 12.42
N PHE A 93 -13.06 7.31 11.33
CA PHE A 93 -13.85 6.91 10.17
C PHE A 93 -13.41 5.56 9.60
N TYR A 94 -12.11 5.33 9.54
CA TYR A 94 -11.57 4.04 9.09
C TYR A 94 -11.91 2.92 10.08
N VAL A 95 -11.71 3.15 11.36
CA VAL A 95 -12.01 2.16 12.42
C VAL A 95 -13.50 1.81 12.43
N ASP A 96 -14.38 2.80 12.36
CA ASP A 96 -15.85 2.60 12.28
C ASP A 96 -16.23 1.72 11.07
N TYR A 97 -15.56 1.91 9.92
CA TYR A 97 -15.75 1.06 8.77
C TYR A 97 -15.35 -0.39 9.06
N ILE A 98 -14.16 -0.61 9.62
CA ILE A 98 -13.64 -1.94 9.95
C ILE A 98 -14.54 -2.65 10.95
N GLU A 99 -14.99 -1.97 12.01
CA GLU A 99 -15.88 -2.52 13.03
C GLU A 99 -17.22 -2.93 12.42
N LYS A 100 -17.87 -2.03 11.69
CA LYS A 100 -19.11 -2.32 10.99
C LYS A 100 -18.98 -3.51 10.05
N ARG A 101 -17.90 -3.55 9.27
CA ARG A 101 -17.69 -4.61 8.31
C ARG A 101 -17.39 -5.96 8.98
N SER A 102 -16.69 -5.92 10.10
CA SER A 102 -16.44 -7.10 10.94
C SER A 102 -17.73 -7.68 11.53
N GLU A 103 -18.65 -6.82 11.96
CA GLU A 103 -19.98 -7.24 12.44
C GLU A 103 -20.80 -7.88 11.32
N GLU A 104 -20.84 -7.26 10.12
CA GLU A 104 -21.55 -7.77 8.95
C GLU A 104 -21.05 -9.16 8.53
N LEU A 105 -19.73 -9.35 8.49
CA LEU A 105 -19.07 -10.61 8.12
C LEU A 105 -19.00 -11.61 9.28
N LYS A 106 -19.33 -11.19 10.51
CA LYS A 106 -19.17 -11.96 11.75
C LYS A 106 -17.75 -12.52 11.90
N ALA A 107 -16.77 -11.70 11.61
CA ALA A 107 -15.36 -12.06 11.57
C ALA A 107 -14.51 -11.01 12.30
N LYS A 108 -13.43 -11.44 12.94
CA LYS A 108 -12.46 -10.51 13.53
C LYS A 108 -11.50 -10.02 12.45
N PRO A 109 -11.19 -8.72 12.41
CA PRO A 109 -10.20 -8.21 11.49
C PRO A 109 -8.79 -8.60 11.93
N LEU A 110 -7.92 -8.88 10.97
CA LEU A 110 -6.48 -8.89 11.15
C LEU A 110 -5.97 -7.50 10.81
N ILE A 111 -5.23 -6.88 11.72
CA ILE A 111 -4.77 -5.48 11.61
C ILE A 111 -3.26 -5.46 11.43
N GLU A 112 -2.78 -4.69 10.44
CA GLU A 112 -1.36 -4.60 10.07
C GLU A 112 -0.78 -6.01 9.81
N GLU A 113 -1.49 -6.76 8.98
CA GLU A 113 -1.13 -8.15 8.70
C GLU A 113 -0.16 -8.25 7.52
N GLN A 114 0.99 -8.86 7.78
CA GLN A 114 1.96 -9.13 6.72
C GLN A 114 1.48 -10.28 5.83
N VAL A 115 1.42 -10.02 4.54
CA VAL A 115 1.09 -11.01 3.51
C VAL A 115 2.20 -11.12 2.49
N SER A 116 2.41 -12.32 1.97
CA SER A 116 3.41 -12.64 0.95
C SER A 116 2.79 -13.50 -0.15
N ILE A 117 3.45 -13.54 -1.28
CA ILE A 117 3.08 -14.37 -2.43
C ILE A 117 4.24 -15.32 -2.78
N GLU A 118 4.72 -16.06 -1.79
CA GLU A 118 5.92 -16.92 -1.88
C GLU A 118 5.88 -17.90 -3.05
N GLU A 119 4.70 -18.38 -3.43
CA GLU A 119 4.51 -19.28 -4.57
C GLU A 119 4.87 -18.64 -5.92
N ILE A 120 4.82 -17.30 -6.00
CA ILE A 120 5.18 -16.53 -7.19
C ILE A 120 6.57 -15.92 -7.02
N ASN A 121 6.78 -15.18 -5.92
CA ASN A 121 8.06 -14.56 -5.60
C ASN A 121 8.14 -14.22 -4.10
N ALA A 122 9.11 -14.83 -3.39
CA ALA A 122 9.29 -14.64 -1.95
C ALA A 122 9.72 -13.21 -1.55
N GLU A 123 10.25 -12.41 -2.48
CA GLU A 123 10.63 -11.02 -2.23
C GLU A 123 9.46 -10.04 -2.47
N CYS A 124 8.27 -10.55 -2.85
CA CYS A 124 7.05 -9.76 -3.00
C CYS A 124 6.12 -9.98 -1.80
N TRP A 125 6.19 -9.06 -0.84
CA TRP A 125 5.40 -9.08 0.38
C TRP A 125 5.12 -7.66 0.85
N GLY A 126 4.17 -7.51 1.75
CA GLY A 126 3.86 -6.23 2.37
C GLY A 126 2.87 -6.38 3.52
N THR A 127 2.53 -5.28 4.15
CA THR A 127 1.58 -5.25 5.27
C THR A 127 0.28 -4.64 4.78
N ALA A 128 -0.82 -5.38 4.91
CA ALA A 128 -2.17 -4.90 4.64
C ALA A 128 -2.74 -4.25 5.91
N ASP A 129 -3.35 -3.08 5.78
CA ASP A 129 -3.89 -2.33 6.93
C ASP A 129 -4.94 -3.14 7.69
N ALA A 130 -5.89 -3.76 6.96
CA ALA A 130 -6.82 -4.72 7.55
C ALA A 130 -7.25 -5.81 6.56
N ILE A 131 -7.46 -7.03 7.09
CA ILE A 131 -8.03 -8.16 6.38
C ILE A 131 -9.18 -8.70 7.21
N ILE A 132 -10.37 -8.86 6.60
CA ILE A 132 -11.55 -9.42 7.23
C ILE A 132 -12.03 -10.59 6.37
N PHE A 133 -12.24 -11.76 6.96
CA PHE A 133 -12.66 -12.92 6.17
C PHE A 133 -13.54 -13.88 6.96
N ASN A 134 -14.40 -14.55 6.23
CA ASN A 134 -15.18 -15.69 6.68
C ASN A 134 -15.05 -16.85 5.67
N LYS A 135 -15.99 -17.79 5.61
CA LYS A 135 -15.91 -18.93 4.68
C LYS A 135 -16.18 -18.58 3.21
N GLU A 136 -16.82 -17.44 2.95
CA GLU A 136 -17.35 -17.05 1.63
C GLU A 136 -16.64 -15.84 1.04
N ILE A 137 -16.17 -14.94 1.90
CA ILE A 137 -15.63 -13.64 1.51
C ILE A 137 -14.29 -13.43 2.20
N ILE A 138 -13.32 -12.89 1.45
CA ILE A 138 -12.13 -12.28 1.98
C ILE A 138 -12.06 -10.82 1.50
N GLU A 139 -11.94 -9.89 2.43
CA GLU A 139 -11.87 -8.46 2.15
C GLU A 139 -10.56 -7.87 2.66
N VAL A 140 -9.86 -7.18 1.78
CA VAL A 140 -8.68 -6.38 2.13
C VAL A 140 -9.09 -4.92 2.12
N VAL A 141 -8.81 -4.22 3.20
CA VAL A 141 -9.17 -2.80 3.37
C VAL A 141 -7.91 -1.99 3.57
N ASP A 142 -7.78 -0.92 2.81
CA ASP A 142 -6.62 -0.02 2.82
C ASP A 142 -7.07 1.42 3.09
N LEU A 143 -6.42 2.07 4.05
CA LEU A 143 -6.65 3.46 4.41
C LEU A 143 -5.82 4.39 3.52
N LYS A 144 -6.47 5.28 2.80
CA LYS A 144 -5.81 6.35 2.05
C LYS A 144 -6.13 7.70 2.66
N THR A 145 -5.11 8.45 3.02
CA THR A 145 -5.24 9.75 3.70
C THR A 145 -5.12 10.95 2.76
N GLY A 146 -4.82 10.73 1.50
CA GLY A 146 -4.77 11.76 0.47
C GLY A 146 -6.15 12.20 0.00
N THR A 147 -6.22 13.31 -0.75
CA THR A 147 -7.47 13.86 -1.32
C THR A 147 -7.77 13.38 -2.73
N TRP A 148 -6.74 12.96 -3.49
CA TRP A 148 -6.92 12.43 -4.84
C TRP A 148 -7.54 11.03 -4.79
N PRO A 149 -8.68 10.80 -5.46
CA PRO A 149 -9.37 9.52 -5.41
C PRO A 149 -8.49 8.37 -5.89
N VAL A 150 -8.41 7.31 -5.09
CA VAL A 150 -7.75 6.06 -5.45
C VAL A 150 -8.81 5.01 -5.75
N SER A 151 -8.75 4.40 -6.95
CA SER A 151 -9.67 3.31 -7.32
C SER A 151 -9.19 1.99 -6.73
N PRO A 152 -10.07 1.16 -6.17
CA PRO A 152 -9.75 -0.23 -5.84
C PRO A 152 -9.77 -1.14 -7.08
N GLU A 153 -10.47 -0.74 -8.15
CA GLU A 153 -10.60 -1.53 -9.38
C GLU A 153 -9.24 -1.63 -10.10
N HIS A 154 -8.79 -2.86 -10.32
CA HIS A 154 -7.49 -3.18 -10.92
C HIS A 154 -6.29 -2.54 -10.21
N ASN A 155 -6.44 -2.15 -8.96
CA ASN A 155 -5.35 -1.58 -8.16
C ASN A 155 -4.30 -2.65 -7.85
N LEU A 156 -3.06 -2.43 -8.30
CA LEU A 156 -1.99 -3.42 -8.18
C LEU A 156 -1.62 -3.69 -6.72
N GLN A 157 -1.55 -2.67 -5.88
CA GLN A 157 -1.26 -2.82 -4.44
C GLN A 157 -2.32 -3.70 -3.78
N MET A 158 -3.60 -3.38 -4.00
CA MET A 158 -4.72 -4.11 -3.43
C MET A 158 -4.78 -5.55 -3.94
N SER A 159 -4.52 -5.76 -5.23
CA SER A 159 -4.52 -7.10 -5.84
C SER A 159 -3.42 -7.99 -5.25
N ILE A 160 -2.21 -7.44 -5.01
CA ILE A 160 -1.11 -8.19 -4.39
C ILE A 160 -1.44 -8.52 -2.93
N TYR A 161 -1.98 -7.57 -2.16
CA TYR A 161 -2.40 -7.83 -0.79
C TYR A 161 -3.52 -8.88 -0.72
N ALA A 162 -4.53 -8.75 -1.60
CA ALA A 162 -5.63 -9.70 -1.65
C ALA A 162 -5.16 -11.10 -2.06
N LEU A 163 -4.22 -11.21 -3.00
CA LEU A 163 -3.64 -12.49 -3.41
C LEU A 163 -2.87 -13.15 -2.26
N GLY A 164 -2.04 -12.39 -1.53
CA GLY A 164 -1.33 -12.89 -0.37
C GLY A 164 -2.26 -13.28 0.79
N ALA A 165 -3.32 -12.51 1.01
CA ALA A 165 -4.36 -12.84 1.99
C ALA A 165 -5.13 -14.11 1.59
N LEU A 166 -5.50 -14.22 0.31
CA LEU A 166 -6.18 -15.41 -0.24
C LEU A 166 -5.32 -16.66 -0.12
N SER A 167 -4.04 -16.59 -0.44
CA SER A 167 -3.08 -17.70 -0.31
C SER A 167 -2.99 -18.19 1.13
N ARG A 168 -3.03 -17.30 2.11
CA ARG A 168 -2.84 -17.65 3.52
C ARG A 168 -4.12 -18.04 4.25
N TYR A 169 -5.24 -17.38 3.95
CA TYR A 169 -6.50 -17.49 4.72
C TYR A 169 -7.69 -17.93 3.88
N GLY A 170 -7.54 -17.98 2.55
CA GLY A 170 -8.64 -18.18 1.64
C GLY A 170 -8.80 -19.61 1.12
N ASN A 171 -9.73 -19.72 0.19
CA ASN A 171 -9.97 -20.90 -0.62
C ASN A 171 -10.48 -20.50 -2.01
N GLU A 172 -10.50 -21.44 -2.95
CA GLU A 172 -10.84 -21.23 -4.37
C GLU A 172 -12.27 -20.72 -4.63
N ASN A 173 -13.19 -20.91 -3.68
CA ASN A 173 -14.60 -20.53 -3.84
C ASN A 173 -14.95 -19.16 -3.26
N MET A 174 -13.97 -18.46 -2.69
CA MET A 174 -14.21 -17.16 -2.07
C MET A 174 -14.45 -16.06 -3.07
N LYS A 175 -15.33 -15.15 -2.69
CA LYS A 175 -15.37 -13.80 -3.23
C LYS A 175 -14.26 -12.96 -2.59
N VAL A 176 -13.51 -12.26 -3.41
CA VAL A 176 -12.46 -11.34 -2.96
C VAL A 176 -12.95 -9.91 -3.12
N VAL A 177 -12.88 -9.15 -2.05
CA VAL A 177 -13.27 -7.74 -2.02
C VAL A 177 -12.05 -6.88 -1.69
N MET A 178 -11.83 -5.84 -2.45
CA MET A 178 -10.78 -4.86 -2.22
C MET A 178 -11.43 -3.52 -1.95
N THR A 179 -11.20 -2.97 -0.77
CA THR A 179 -11.85 -1.73 -0.33
C THR A 179 -10.80 -0.67 0.01
N ILE A 180 -11.00 0.52 -0.54
CA ILE A 180 -10.26 1.72 -0.17
C ILE A 180 -11.15 2.61 0.66
N VAL A 181 -10.74 2.87 1.90
CA VAL A 181 -11.32 3.85 2.80
C VAL A 181 -10.48 5.12 2.72
N GLN A 182 -11.09 6.20 2.23
CA GLN A 182 -10.40 7.46 1.97
C GLN A 182 -11.24 8.64 2.47
N PRO A 183 -11.19 8.96 3.78
CA PRO A 183 -12.09 9.92 4.42
C PRO A 183 -12.08 11.32 3.79
N ARG A 184 -10.94 11.76 3.26
CA ARG A 184 -10.75 13.07 2.61
C ARG A 184 -11.22 13.14 1.15
N SER A 185 -11.73 12.03 0.61
CA SER A 185 -12.27 11.97 -0.76
C SER A 185 -13.78 12.20 -0.76
N LYS A 186 -14.33 12.76 -1.85
CA LYS A 186 -15.79 12.92 -2.02
C LYS A 186 -16.57 11.61 -1.86
N GLN A 187 -16.01 10.51 -2.33
CA GLN A 187 -16.51 9.16 -2.10
C GLN A 187 -15.54 8.47 -1.14
N SER A 188 -15.87 8.50 0.14
CA SER A 188 -14.96 8.06 1.20
C SER A 188 -14.72 6.55 1.23
N VAL A 189 -15.63 5.74 0.68
CA VAL A 189 -15.47 4.28 0.61
C VAL A 189 -15.74 3.81 -0.82
N ARG A 190 -14.83 3.03 -1.36
CA ARG A 190 -14.95 2.40 -2.68
C ARG A 190 -14.50 0.96 -2.59
N SER A 191 -15.27 0.06 -3.16
CA SER A 191 -14.95 -1.37 -3.19
C SER A 191 -15.00 -1.90 -4.61
N TRP A 192 -14.19 -2.90 -4.87
CA TRP A 192 -14.18 -3.69 -6.09
C TRP A 192 -14.16 -5.17 -5.74
N GLU A 193 -14.92 -5.97 -6.46
CA GLU A 193 -15.10 -7.39 -6.21
C GLU A 193 -14.56 -8.23 -7.36
N THR A 194 -13.95 -9.35 -7.02
CA THR A 194 -13.51 -10.38 -7.98
C THR A 194 -13.66 -11.77 -7.35
N THR A 195 -13.38 -12.82 -8.10
CA THR A 195 -13.33 -14.19 -7.59
C THR A 195 -11.90 -14.58 -7.22
N ALA A 196 -11.76 -15.57 -6.36
CA ALA A 196 -10.47 -16.17 -6.05
C ALA A 196 -9.75 -16.67 -7.31
N GLU A 197 -10.48 -17.37 -8.21
CA GLU A 197 -9.97 -17.87 -9.48
C GLU A 197 -9.37 -16.74 -10.34
N ASN A 198 -10.13 -15.66 -10.60
CA ASN A 198 -9.65 -14.54 -11.40
C ASN A 198 -8.41 -13.86 -10.80
N LEU A 199 -8.35 -13.76 -9.47
CA LEU A 199 -7.22 -13.15 -8.80
C LEU A 199 -5.97 -14.04 -8.87
N VAL A 200 -6.13 -15.35 -8.71
CA VAL A 200 -5.04 -16.34 -8.86
C VAL A 200 -4.52 -16.34 -10.29
N ASP A 201 -5.40 -16.36 -11.28
CA ASP A 201 -5.03 -16.29 -12.71
C ASP A 201 -4.25 -15.01 -13.02
N TRP A 202 -4.68 -13.87 -12.48
CA TRP A 202 -3.94 -12.62 -12.59
C TRP A 202 -2.54 -12.71 -11.94
N GLY A 203 -2.45 -13.35 -10.79
CA GLY A 203 -1.19 -13.54 -10.06
C GLY A 203 -0.18 -14.38 -10.82
N PHE A 204 -0.60 -15.56 -11.31
CA PHE A 204 0.26 -16.48 -12.05
C PHE A 204 0.49 -16.08 -13.51
N SER A 205 -0.16 -15.05 -14.01
CA SER A 205 0.08 -14.48 -15.32
C SER A 205 0.72 -13.10 -15.20
N LYS A 206 -0.09 -12.03 -15.13
CA LYS A 206 0.39 -10.64 -15.22
C LYS A 206 1.36 -10.23 -14.12
N LEU A 207 1.09 -10.64 -12.86
CA LEU A 207 1.98 -10.30 -11.75
C LEU A 207 3.31 -11.03 -11.90
N LYS A 208 3.26 -12.34 -12.23
CA LYS A 208 4.46 -13.13 -12.47
C LYS A 208 5.29 -12.56 -13.62
N ASP A 209 4.67 -12.24 -14.76
CA ASP A 209 5.35 -11.64 -15.91
C ASP A 209 6.05 -10.32 -15.54
N ALA A 210 5.40 -9.49 -14.72
CA ALA A 210 5.98 -8.21 -14.27
C ALA A 210 7.19 -8.43 -13.33
N LEU A 211 7.12 -9.42 -12.44
CA LEU A 211 8.25 -9.78 -11.57
C LEU A 211 9.41 -10.37 -12.37
N ASP A 212 9.14 -11.29 -13.29
CA ASP A 212 10.15 -11.87 -14.19
C ASP A 212 10.82 -10.77 -15.04
N ALA A 213 10.05 -9.78 -15.51
CA ALA A 213 10.60 -8.63 -16.24
C ALA A 213 11.53 -7.76 -15.36
N CYS A 214 11.26 -7.63 -14.06
CA CYS A 214 12.13 -6.92 -13.13
C CYS A 214 13.44 -7.68 -12.87
N GLU A 215 13.42 -9.01 -12.94
CA GLU A 215 14.57 -9.89 -12.70
C GLU A 215 15.41 -10.15 -13.98
N ALA A 216 14.92 -9.70 -15.13
CA ALA A 216 15.64 -9.85 -16.38
C ALA A 216 17.06 -9.24 -16.31
N GLU A 217 18.02 -9.84 -17.00
CA GLU A 217 19.40 -9.33 -17.08
C GLU A 217 19.44 -7.87 -17.56
N THR A 218 18.61 -7.55 -18.56
CA THR A 218 18.43 -6.21 -19.13
C THR A 218 16.96 -5.78 -19.05
N PRO A 219 16.49 -5.33 -17.86
CA PRO A 219 15.10 -4.93 -17.70
C PRO A 219 14.79 -3.64 -18.47
N ASN A 220 13.56 -3.53 -18.97
CA ASN A 220 13.11 -2.36 -19.69
C ASN A 220 12.95 -1.15 -18.79
N TYR A 221 13.26 0.03 -19.35
CA TYR A 221 13.01 1.33 -18.72
C TYR A 221 11.93 2.09 -19.50
N ALA A 222 10.95 2.64 -18.77
CA ALA A 222 9.87 3.40 -19.37
C ALA A 222 9.66 4.72 -18.60
N PHE A 223 9.47 5.81 -19.34
CA PHE A 223 9.08 7.10 -18.78
C PHE A 223 7.55 7.18 -18.66
N GLY A 224 7.06 7.75 -17.54
CA GLY A 224 5.63 7.95 -17.28
C GLY A 224 5.36 8.51 -15.89
N GLU A 225 4.10 8.46 -15.47
CA GLU A 225 3.64 8.93 -14.16
C GLU A 225 4.40 8.26 -12.99
N GLN A 226 4.79 7.02 -13.15
CA GLN A 226 5.57 6.26 -12.17
C GLN A 226 6.93 6.89 -11.85
N CYS A 227 7.45 7.75 -12.74
CA CYS A 227 8.72 8.44 -12.50
C CYS A 227 8.61 9.51 -11.41
N ARG A 228 7.40 9.97 -11.09
CA ARG A 228 7.18 11.04 -10.11
C ARG A 228 7.79 10.70 -8.75
N PHE A 229 7.62 9.45 -8.32
CA PHE A 229 8.08 8.95 -7.02
C PHE A 229 9.19 7.90 -7.14
N CYS A 230 9.85 7.81 -8.30
CA CYS A 230 10.94 6.86 -8.50
C CYS A 230 12.21 7.33 -7.79
N PRO A 231 12.80 6.52 -6.88
CA PRO A 231 14.04 6.89 -6.19
C PRO A 231 15.19 7.18 -7.17
N ALA A 232 15.23 6.46 -8.29
CA ALA A 232 16.27 6.58 -9.30
C ALA A 232 16.06 7.72 -10.30
N LYS A 233 15.02 8.55 -10.14
CA LYS A 233 14.64 9.60 -11.11
C LYS A 233 15.81 10.48 -11.54
N ARG A 234 16.69 10.85 -10.59
CA ARG A 234 17.81 11.79 -10.84
C ARG A 234 18.96 11.17 -11.64
N VAL A 235 19.11 9.85 -11.59
CA VAL A 235 20.19 9.12 -12.27
C VAL A 235 19.70 8.34 -13.51
N CYS A 236 18.39 8.37 -13.77
CA CYS A 236 17.76 7.63 -14.85
C CYS A 236 17.92 8.37 -16.19
N ALA A 237 18.63 7.76 -17.13
CA ALA A 237 18.84 8.34 -18.46
C ALA A 237 17.52 8.61 -19.21
N VAL A 238 16.53 7.72 -19.07
CA VAL A 238 15.21 7.86 -19.72
C VAL A 238 14.45 9.06 -19.14
N SER A 239 14.46 9.25 -17.81
CA SER A 239 13.84 10.39 -17.15
C SER A 239 14.52 11.71 -17.57
N TYR A 240 15.85 11.72 -17.63
CA TYR A 240 16.64 12.90 -18.01
C TYR A 240 16.40 13.35 -19.45
N THR A 241 16.30 12.40 -20.39
CA THR A 241 16.05 12.69 -21.79
C THR A 241 14.69 13.35 -22.02
N HIS A 242 13.66 12.88 -21.31
CA HIS A 242 12.32 13.47 -21.41
C HIS A 242 12.21 14.86 -20.77
N LEU A 243 12.89 15.09 -19.66
CA LEU A 243 12.92 16.44 -19.04
C LEU A 243 13.56 17.47 -19.97
N ARG A 244 14.67 17.13 -20.66
CA ARG A 244 15.31 18.03 -21.61
C ARG A 244 14.49 18.29 -22.89
N ALA A 245 13.71 17.30 -23.34
CA ALA A 245 12.85 17.48 -24.51
C ALA A 245 11.73 18.53 -24.29
N HIS A 246 11.33 18.77 -23.04
CA HIS A 246 10.36 19.79 -22.67
C HIS A 246 10.99 21.17 -22.36
N GLU A 247 12.31 21.25 -22.22
CA GLU A 247 13.04 22.51 -21.94
C GLU A 247 13.57 23.19 -23.20
N THR A 248 13.34 22.62 -24.40
CA THR A 248 13.75 23.29 -25.65
C THR A 248 12.81 24.48 -25.91
N PRO A 249 13.28 25.74 -25.83
CA PRO A 249 12.46 26.90 -26.15
C PRO A 249 12.10 26.85 -27.63
N CYS A 250 10.83 27.02 -27.94
CA CYS A 250 10.43 27.42 -29.29
C CYS A 250 11.06 28.79 -29.56
N HIS A 251 12.03 28.85 -30.46
CA HIS A 251 12.50 30.09 -31.08
C HIS A 251 11.52 30.53 -32.15
#